data_df0011fe4c7da59fb43f71a90b3d6ca4
#
_entry.id   df0011fe4c7da59fb43f71a90b3d6ca4
#
_cell.length_a   1.000
_cell.length_b   1.000
_cell.length_c   1.000
_cell.angle_alpha   90.00
_cell.angle_beta   90.00
_cell.angle_gamma   90.00
#
_symmetry.space_group_name_H-M   'P 1'
#
loop_
_entity.id
_entity.type
_entity.pdbx_description
1 polymer ?
#
loop_
_entity_poly.entity_id
_entity_poly.type
_entity_poly.pdbx_seq_one_letter_code
_entity_poly.pdbx_strand_id
1 'polypeptide(L)'
;MIVVSQAPVPLAAGGDDIVASTRAAVAAGFERISLPHALMYLEEVEPALAEVAVRARETPAVWVGTIPEEAMYRAVDAALRARNIALVNDPAAHLEVFEFDRAYPKLGALTARTVVVSTVGEVAAAVATVGLPAFLKGALLSRKHSGWGACVANTVVEAQALAEALLRRKYLSRGRVLVRELLPLRRFTVPASDFPVGREYRVFLLDGEPLAHGYYWPYRGEWAALGAAEAAAMLAVASEAARRLRTRLVSVDVGQLEDGRWVVIEVGDPQFSGLSFIDPRTLWAALAARLAR
;
A
#
# COMPACT_ATOMS: atom_id res chain seq x y z
N MET A 1 18.65 14.58 -1.73
CA MET A 1 17.43 13.74 -1.75
C MET A 1 16.27 14.57 -2.31
N ILE A 2 15.37 13.94 -3.04
CA ILE A 2 14.30 14.63 -3.76
C ILE A 2 12.95 14.02 -3.34
N VAL A 3 11.93 14.87 -3.16
CA VAL A 3 10.53 14.48 -3.16
C VAL A 3 9.88 14.90 -4.47
N VAL A 4 9.44 13.93 -5.25
CA VAL A 4 8.65 14.15 -6.46
C VAL A 4 7.18 14.19 -6.03
N SER A 5 6.54 15.35 -6.15
CA SER A 5 5.24 15.58 -5.49
C SER A 5 4.16 16.03 -6.46
N GLN A 6 2.99 15.43 -6.38
CA GLN A 6 1.78 15.87 -7.07
C GLN A 6 0.90 16.84 -6.25
N ALA A 7 1.39 17.39 -5.14
CA ALA A 7 0.66 18.43 -4.41
C ALA A 7 0.68 19.78 -5.17
N PRO A 8 -0.40 20.60 -5.17
CA PRO A 8 -1.70 20.29 -4.56
C PRO A 8 -2.53 19.32 -5.41
N VAL A 9 -3.35 18.48 -4.76
CA VAL A 9 -4.28 17.56 -5.39
C VAL A 9 -5.69 17.76 -4.82
N PRO A 10 -6.76 17.36 -5.53
CA PRO A 10 -8.11 17.38 -4.97
C PRO A 10 -8.23 16.50 -3.71
N LEU A 11 -8.94 16.98 -2.69
CA LEU A 11 -9.15 16.26 -1.42
C LEU A 11 -9.71 14.84 -1.61
N ALA A 12 -10.65 14.68 -2.53
CA ALA A 12 -11.26 13.39 -2.85
C ALA A 12 -10.26 12.31 -3.35
N ALA A 13 -9.05 12.72 -3.75
CA ALA A 13 -7.99 11.82 -4.21
C ALA A 13 -6.90 11.57 -3.13
N GLY A 14 -7.22 11.74 -1.85
CA GLY A 14 -6.24 11.61 -0.76
C GLY A 14 -5.29 12.81 -0.65
N GLY A 15 -5.74 13.97 -1.11
CA GLY A 15 -4.93 15.19 -1.21
C GLY A 15 -4.32 15.65 0.10
N ASP A 16 -5.00 15.44 1.23
CA ASP A 16 -4.49 15.83 2.55
C ASP A 16 -3.20 15.08 2.91
N ASP A 17 -3.14 13.78 2.70
CA ASP A 17 -1.95 12.97 2.98
C ASP A 17 -0.78 13.34 2.06
N ILE A 18 -1.05 13.61 0.78
CA ILE A 18 -0.04 14.02 -0.20
C ILE A 18 0.54 15.39 0.19
N VAL A 19 -0.31 16.34 0.57
CA VAL A 19 0.13 17.67 1.01
C VAL A 19 0.92 17.59 2.32
N ALA A 20 0.44 16.81 3.29
CA ALA A 20 1.12 16.62 4.58
C ALA A 20 2.49 15.95 4.40
N SER A 21 2.57 14.87 3.61
CA SER A 21 3.83 14.20 3.27
C SER A 21 4.80 15.14 2.55
N THR A 22 4.33 15.90 1.55
CA THR A 22 5.19 16.83 0.82
C THR A 22 5.78 17.91 1.74
N ARG A 23 4.96 18.49 2.62
CA ARG A 23 5.43 19.50 3.59
C ARG A 23 6.46 18.90 4.56
N ALA A 24 6.20 17.70 5.05
CA ALA A 24 7.11 17.02 5.96
C ALA A 24 8.44 16.63 5.28
N ALA A 25 8.40 16.19 4.03
CA ALA A 25 9.60 15.90 3.24
C ALA A 25 10.47 17.16 3.06
N VAL A 26 9.88 18.28 2.66
CA VAL A 26 10.61 19.55 2.51
C VAL A 26 11.21 20.00 3.84
N ALA A 27 10.45 19.88 4.95
CA ALA A 27 10.95 20.21 6.28
C ALA A 27 12.09 19.27 6.73
N ALA A 28 12.14 18.03 6.22
CA ALA A 28 13.22 17.07 6.45
C ALA A 28 14.42 17.25 5.50
N GLY A 29 14.42 18.29 4.65
CA GLY A 29 15.54 18.64 3.78
C GLY A 29 15.49 18.01 2.38
N PHE A 30 14.35 17.47 1.94
CA PHE A 30 14.17 17.04 0.56
C PHE A 30 13.92 18.23 -0.36
N GLU A 31 14.62 18.27 -1.48
CA GLU A 31 14.27 19.19 -2.58
C GLU A 31 12.97 18.71 -3.23
N ARG A 32 12.04 19.64 -3.51
CA ARG A 32 10.78 19.31 -4.14
C ARG A 32 10.87 19.47 -5.66
N ILE A 33 10.48 18.41 -6.39
CA ILE A 33 10.09 18.46 -7.79
C ILE A 33 8.57 18.35 -7.85
N SER A 34 7.92 19.28 -8.54
CA SER A 34 6.46 19.26 -8.70
C SER A 34 6.08 18.51 -9.97
N LEU A 35 5.17 17.53 -9.84
CA LEU A 35 4.47 16.92 -10.96
C LEU A 35 3.02 17.41 -11.00
N PRO A 36 2.47 17.74 -12.16
CA PRO A 36 1.04 18.07 -12.26
C PRO A 36 0.18 16.87 -11.88
N HIS A 37 -0.90 17.10 -11.13
CA HIS A 37 -1.88 16.01 -10.87
C HIS A 37 -2.46 15.47 -12.18
N ALA A 38 -2.70 16.36 -13.15
CA ALA A 38 -3.19 16.00 -14.48
C ALA A 38 -2.27 15.05 -15.25
N LEU A 39 -1.00 14.86 -14.82
CA LEU A 39 -0.09 13.90 -15.45
C LEU A 39 -0.66 12.48 -15.53
N MET A 40 -1.56 12.10 -14.62
CA MET A 40 -2.26 10.80 -14.68
C MET A 40 -3.05 10.60 -15.96
N TYR A 41 -3.38 11.68 -16.67
CA TYR A 41 -4.18 11.69 -17.90
C TYR A 41 -3.39 12.17 -19.13
N LEU A 42 -2.10 12.49 -18.95
CA LEU A 42 -1.23 12.96 -20.02
C LEU A 42 -0.43 11.78 -20.61
N GLU A 43 -0.23 11.78 -21.91
CA GLU A 43 0.57 10.76 -22.59
C GLU A 43 2.09 11.05 -22.49
N GLU A 44 2.47 12.31 -22.23
CA GLU A 44 3.86 12.76 -22.23
C GLU A 44 4.32 13.27 -20.86
N VAL A 45 5.41 12.70 -20.35
CA VAL A 45 6.02 13.06 -19.07
C VAL A 45 7.07 14.17 -19.22
N GLU A 46 7.80 14.20 -20.34
CA GLU A 46 8.94 15.10 -20.56
C GLU A 46 8.59 16.59 -20.37
N PRO A 47 7.46 17.13 -20.87
CA PRO A 47 7.10 18.52 -20.63
C PRO A 47 6.96 18.87 -19.16
N ALA A 48 6.48 17.94 -18.32
CA ALA A 48 6.31 18.13 -16.88
C ALA A 48 7.66 18.19 -16.13
N LEU A 49 8.72 17.66 -16.71
CA LEU A 49 10.08 17.63 -16.13
C LEU A 49 11.08 18.50 -16.90
N ALA A 50 10.64 19.28 -17.88
CA ALA A 50 11.54 20.05 -18.75
C ALA A 50 12.49 20.99 -18.01
N GLU A 51 12.05 21.59 -16.89
CA GLU A 51 12.85 22.49 -16.07
C GLU A 51 13.71 21.79 -15.00
N VAL A 52 13.56 20.46 -14.86
CA VAL A 52 14.33 19.70 -13.87
C VAL A 52 15.75 19.48 -14.38
N ALA A 53 16.72 20.09 -13.70
CA ALA A 53 18.12 20.02 -14.08
C ALA A 53 18.67 18.60 -13.90
N VAL A 54 19.59 18.20 -14.81
CA VAL A 54 20.38 16.97 -14.68
C VAL A 54 21.32 17.09 -13.47
N ARG A 55 21.33 16.07 -12.62
CA ARG A 55 22.19 16.03 -11.43
C ARG A 55 23.61 15.56 -11.78
N ALA A 56 24.59 16.11 -11.08
CA ALA A 56 26.00 15.71 -11.25
C ALA A 56 26.24 14.26 -10.80
N ARG A 57 25.41 13.71 -9.91
CA ARG A 57 25.45 12.33 -9.40
C ARG A 57 24.04 11.81 -9.18
N GLU A 58 23.89 10.50 -9.15
CA GLU A 58 22.61 9.89 -8.86
C GLU A 58 22.08 10.38 -7.51
N THR A 59 20.84 10.86 -7.55
CA THR A 59 20.15 11.45 -6.40
C THR A 59 18.89 10.65 -6.10
N PRO A 60 18.76 10.07 -4.90
CA PRO A 60 17.57 9.30 -4.55
C PRO A 60 16.33 10.19 -4.44
N ALA A 61 15.21 9.67 -4.95
CA ALA A 61 13.93 10.36 -4.94
C ALA A 61 12.80 9.45 -4.45
N VAL A 62 11.81 10.06 -3.80
CA VAL A 62 10.56 9.41 -3.38
C VAL A 62 9.40 10.14 -4.04
N TRP A 63 8.54 9.40 -4.71
CA TRP A 63 7.34 9.98 -5.31
C TRP A 63 6.19 9.98 -4.30
N VAL A 64 5.54 11.12 -4.12
CA VAL A 64 4.35 11.31 -3.29
C VAL A 64 3.21 11.78 -4.18
N GLY A 65 2.23 10.92 -4.42
CA GLY A 65 1.16 11.24 -5.36
C GLY A 65 0.00 10.26 -5.33
N THR A 66 -0.81 10.34 -6.38
CA THR A 66 -1.88 9.39 -6.66
C THR A 66 -1.32 8.19 -7.41
N ILE A 67 -1.95 7.03 -7.19
CA ILE A 67 -1.54 5.76 -7.80
C ILE A 67 -1.53 5.88 -9.33
N PRO A 68 -0.36 5.74 -9.98
CA PRO A 68 -0.27 5.82 -11.44
C PRO A 68 -0.60 4.47 -12.09
N GLU A 69 -0.94 4.50 -13.36
CA GLU A 69 -0.86 3.31 -14.20
C GLU A 69 0.61 2.90 -14.42
N GLU A 70 0.86 1.61 -14.67
CA GLU A 70 2.23 1.07 -14.83
C GLU A 70 3.03 1.83 -15.91
N ALA A 71 2.42 2.11 -17.07
CA ALA A 71 3.06 2.83 -18.16
C ALA A 71 3.53 4.23 -17.72
N MET A 72 2.70 4.93 -16.93
CA MET A 72 3.03 6.24 -16.39
C MET A 72 4.18 6.16 -15.38
N TYR A 73 4.16 5.17 -14.47
CA TYR A 73 5.27 5.00 -13.53
C TYR A 73 6.60 4.78 -14.25
N ARG A 74 6.60 3.91 -15.28
CA ARG A 74 7.78 3.65 -16.11
C ARG A 74 8.27 4.90 -16.85
N ALA A 75 7.36 5.69 -17.39
CA ALA A 75 7.71 6.93 -18.10
C ALA A 75 8.33 7.97 -17.15
N VAL A 76 7.75 8.15 -15.96
CA VAL A 76 8.29 9.06 -14.93
C VAL A 76 9.66 8.58 -14.45
N ASP A 77 9.83 7.28 -14.14
CA ASP A 77 11.12 6.73 -13.73
C ASP A 77 12.19 6.94 -14.81
N ALA A 78 11.88 6.65 -16.07
CA ALA A 78 12.81 6.83 -17.19
C ALA A 78 13.22 8.31 -17.36
N ALA A 79 12.27 9.23 -17.30
CA ALA A 79 12.53 10.66 -17.43
C ALA A 79 13.36 11.22 -16.25
N LEU A 80 13.13 10.72 -15.04
CA LEU A 80 13.93 11.07 -13.87
C LEU A 80 15.35 10.47 -13.95
N ARG A 81 15.50 9.21 -14.38
CA ARG A 81 16.82 8.57 -14.57
C ARG A 81 17.66 9.28 -15.61
N ALA A 82 17.06 9.78 -16.70
CA ALA A 82 17.75 10.63 -17.67
C ALA A 82 18.35 11.91 -17.05
N ARG A 83 17.91 12.27 -15.85
CA ARG A 83 18.37 13.42 -15.07
C ARG A 83 19.24 13.04 -13.85
N ASN A 84 19.73 11.79 -13.80
CA ASN A 84 20.43 11.22 -12.65
C ASN A 84 19.61 11.27 -11.34
N ILE A 85 18.30 11.09 -11.43
CA ILE A 85 17.38 11.01 -10.30
C ILE A 85 16.81 9.60 -10.29
N ALA A 86 16.99 8.86 -9.20
CA ALA A 86 16.55 7.48 -9.06
C ALA A 86 15.42 7.38 -8.02
N LEU A 87 14.24 6.91 -8.43
CA LEU A 87 13.18 6.55 -7.48
C LEU A 87 13.68 5.41 -6.56
N VAL A 88 13.40 5.51 -5.27
CA VAL A 88 13.80 4.48 -4.27
C VAL A 88 13.23 3.12 -4.62
N ASN A 89 11.98 3.08 -5.11
CA ASN A 89 11.41 1.91 -5.76
C ASN A 89 11.43 2.15 -7.27
N ASP A 90 12.12 1.29 -8.00
CA ASP A 90 12.04 1.24 -9.45
C ASP A 90 10.68 0.65 -9.90
N PRO A 91 10.34 0.66 -11.20
CA PRO A 91 9.05 0.13 -11.67
C PRO A 91 8.79 -1.34 -11.29
N ALA A 92 9.82 -2.17 -11.21
CA ALA A 92 9.65 -3.58 -10.82
C ALA A 92 9.36 -3.71 -9.32
N ALA A 93 10.09 -2.98 -8.48
CA ALA A 93 9.88 -2.91 -7.04
C ALA A 93 8.51 -2.32 -6.69
N HIS A 94 8.07 -1.26 -7.41
CA HIS A 94 6.74 -0.70 -7.26
C HIS A 94 5.65 -1.76 -7.51
N LEU A 95 5.68 -2.44 -8.66
CA LEU A 95 4.69 -3.46 -9.01
C LEU A 95 4.70 -4.65 -8.04
N GLU A 96 5.87 -5.05 -7.56
CA GLU A 96 6.03 -6.16 -6.62
C GLU A 96 5.21 -5.96 -5.33
N VAL A 97 5.20 -4.74 -4.79
CA VAL A 97 4.50 -4.46 -3.54
C VAL A 97 3.12 -3.85 -3.75
N PHE A 98 2.87 -3.25 -4.90
CA PHE A 98 1.60 -2.61 -5.21
C PHE A 98 0.53 -3.60 -5.69
N GLU A 99 0.92 -4.65 -6.44
CA GLU A 99 0.05 -5.74 -6.86
C GLU A 99 0.20 -6.92 -5.90
N PHE A 100 -0.72 -7.09 -4.96
CA PHE A 100 -0.59 -8.05 -3.86
C PHE A 100 -0.39 -9.51 -4.33
N ASP A 101 -0.91 -9.87 -5.49
CA ASP A 101 -0.69 -11.19 -6.09
C ASP A 101 0.78 -11.46 -6.46
N ARG A 102 1.57 -10.42 -6.72
CA ARG A 102 3.03 -10.52 -6.93
C ARG A 102 3.78 -10.72 -5.61
N ALA A 103 3.37 -9.99 -4.56
CA ALA A 103 3.96 -10.08 -3.23
C ALA A 103 3.63 -11.40 -2.53
N TYR A 104 2.42 -11.93 -2.73
CA TYR A 104 1.88 -13.07 -1.99
C TYR A 104 2.80 -14.31 -1.97
N PRO A 105 3.39 -14.78 -3.09
CA PRO A 105 4.26 -15.96 -3.08
C PRO A 105 5.47 -15.81 -2.15
N LYS A 106 5.98 -14.60 -1.97
CA LYS A 106 7.12 -14.32 -1.10
C LYS A 106 6.72 -14.24 0.38
N LEU A 107 5.51 -13.78 0.66
CA LEU A 107 5.00 -13.66 2.03
C LEU A 107 4.74 -15.03 2.67
N GLY A 108 4.22 -16.00 1.91
CA GLY A 108 3.96 -17.35 2.39
C GLY A 108 3.06 -17.36 3.63
N ALA A 109 3.48 -18.04 4.68
CA ALA A 109 2.73 -18.20 5.92
C ALA A 109 2.58 -16.92 6.77
N LEU A 110 3.20 -15.81 6.36
CA LEU A 110 3.01 -14.53 7.07
C LEU A 110 1.63 -13.91 6.80
N THR A 111 0.88 -14.39 5.80
CA THR A 111 -0.41 -13.84 5.39
C THR A 111 -1.45 -14.94 5.18
N ALA A 112 -2.72 -14.55 4.99
CA ALA A 112 -3.82 -15.48 4.71
C ALA A 112 -3.56 -16.32 3.46
N ARG A 113 -3.97 -17.59 3.47
CA ARG A 113 -4.00 -18.42 2.26
C ARG A 113 -4.80 -17.67 1.18
N THR A 114 -4.24 -17.62 -0.01
CA THR A 114 -4.78 -16.83 -1.10
C THR A 114 -4.69 -17.61 -2.40
N VAL A 115 -5.76 -17.60 -3.18
CA VAL A 115 -5.79 -18.10 -4.56
C VAL A 115 -6.14 -16.93 -5.47
N VAL A 116 -5.34 -16.73 -6.52
CA VAL A 116 -5.57 -15.69 -7.52
C VAL A 116 -6.41 -16.28 -8.64
N VAL A 117 -7.50 -15.59 -9.01
CA VAL A 117 -8.38 -15.97 -10.11
C VAL A 117 -8.52 -14.85 -11.11
N SER A 118 -8.65 -15.20 -12.39
CA SER A 118 -8.84 -14.27 -13.51
C SER A 118 -10.21 -14.40 -14.16
N THR A 119 -10.95 -15.45 -13.81
CA THR A 119 -12.31 -15.70 -14.29
C THR A 119 -13.24 -16.10 -13.15
N VAL A 120 -14.54 -15.91 -13.32
CA VAL A 120 -15.55 -16.33 -12.34
C VAL A 120 -15.59 -17.86 -12.22
N GLY A 121 -15.30 -18.60 -13.29
CA GLY A 121 -15.29 -20.07 -13.29
C GLY A 121 -14.26 -20.68 -12.34
N GLU A 122 -13.16 -19.99 -12.05
CA GLU A 122 -12.10 -20.45 -11.14
C GLU A 122 -12.46 -20.30 -9.66
N VAL A 123 -13.47 -19.47 -9.33
CA VAL A 123 -13.77 -19.09 -7.94
C VAL A 123 -14.19 -20.28 -7.07
N ALA A 124 -14.96 -21.22 -7.60
CA ALA A 124 -15.40 -22.38 -6.83
C ALA A 124 -14.22 -23.24 -6.34
N ALA A 125 -13.22 -23.47 -7.20
CA ALA A 125 -11.99 -24.19 -6.84
C ALA A 125 -11.13 -23.39 -5.85
N ALA A 126 -11.07 -22.06 -6.02
CA ALA A 126 -10.37 -21.19 -5.09
C ALA A 126 -11.00 -21.23 -3.69
N VAL A 127 -12.34 -21.16 -3.61
CA VAL A 127 -13.08 -21.28 -2.34
C VAL A 127 -12.85 -22.66 -1.70
N ALA A 128 -12.84 -23.73 -2.48
CA ALA A 128 -12.53 -25.07 -1.95
C ALA A 128 -11.13 -25.13 -1.31
N THR A 129 -10.17 -24.33 -1.80
CA THR A 129 -8.82 -24.26 -1.25
C THR A 129 -8.74 -23.43 0.02
N VAL A 130 -9.38 -22.23 0.06
CA VAL A 130 -9.23 -21.29 1.19
C VAL A 130 -10.27 -21.49 2.29
N GLY A 131 -11.42 -22.10 1.97
CA GLY A 131 -12.57 -22.27 2.85
C GLY A 131 -13.56 -21.09 2.82
N LEU A 132 -14.68 -21.29 3.51
CA LEU A 132 -15.70 -20.28 3.74
C LEU A 132 -15.83 -20.00 5.24
N PRO A 133 -16.15 -18.76 5.64
CA PRO A 133 -16.28 -17.57 4.78
C PRO A 133 -14.94 -17.14 4.16
N ALA A 134 -14.98 -16.55 2.95
CA ALA A 134 -13.82 -16.10 2.21
C ALA A 134 -13.81 -14.58 2.04
N PHE A 135 -12.62 -13.96 2.10
CA PHE A 135 -12.42 -12.54 1.80
C PHE A 135 -11.98 -12.36 0.36
N LEU A 136 -12.64 -11.46 -0.39
CA LEU A 136 -12.30 -11.18 -1.78
C LEU A 136 -11.86 -9.73 -1.96
N LYS A 137 -10.76 -9.54 -2.69
CA LYS A 137 -10.27 -8.22 -3.12
C LYS A 137 -9.69 -8.29 -4.53
N GLY A 138 -9.57 -7.13 -5.17
CA GLY A 138 -8.76 -7.03 -6.38
C GLY A 138 -7.26 -7.13 -6.08
N ALA A 139 -6.45 -7.32 -7.10
CA ALA A 139 -4.99 -7.33 -6.96
C ALA A 139 -4.46 -6.05 -6.32
N LEU A 140 -5.11 -4.90 -6.60
CA LEU A 140 -4.73 -3.59 -6.06
C LEU A 140 -5.50 -3.26 -4.77
N LEU A 141 -6.83 -3.21 -4.83
CA LEU A 141 -7.65 -2.62 -3.78
C LEU A 141 -8.82 -3.53 -3.40
N SER A 142 -9.31 -3.38 -2.17
CA SER A 142 -10.55 -3.98 -1.68
C SER A 142 -11.74 -3.03 -1.81
N ARG A 143 -12.95 -3.56 -1.54
CA ARG A 143 -14.19 -2.78 -1.49
C ARG A 143 -14.68 -2.54 -0.06
N LYS A 144 -13.80 -2.56 0.93
CA LYS A 144 -14.18 -2.43 2.35
C LYS A 144 -14.97 -1.17 2.68
N HIS A 145 -14.78 -0.08 1.92
CA HIS A 145 -15.61 1.13 2.05
C HIS A 145 -17.08 0.95 1.62
N SER A 146 -17.40 -0.16 0.93
CA SER A 146 -18.77 -0.54 0.55
C SER A 146 -19.40 -1.53 1.53
N GLY A 147 -18.79 -1.72 2.72
CA GLY A 147 -19.26 -2.60 3.79
C GLY A 147 -18.75 -4.03 3.70
N TRP A 148 -19.06 -4.82 4.73
CA TRP A 148 -18.60 -6.20 4.91
C TRP A 148 -18.99 -7.11 3.77
N GLY A 149 -20.27 -7.10 3.38
CA GLY A 149 -20.78 -7.94 2.29
C GLY A 149 -20.21 -7.63 0.92
N ALA A 150 -19.49 -6.50 0.75
CA ALA A 150 -18.76 -6.19 -0.48
C ALA A 150 -17.39 -6.87 -0.58
N CYS A 151 -16.94 -7.52 0.51
CA CYS A 151 -15.63 -8.16 0.60
C CYS A 151 -15.69 -9.61 1.09
N VAL A 152 -16.72 -10.01 1.83
CA VAL A 152 -16.81 -11.34 2.47
C VAL A 152 -17.96 -12.12 1.89
N ALA A 153 -17.68 -13.36 1.49
CA ALA A 153 -18.62 -14.32 0.96
C ALA A 153 -18.78 -15.51 1.92
N ASN A 154 -20.01 -15.90 2.22
CA ASN A 154 -20.35 -17.05 3.04
C ASN A 154 -20.71 -18.29 2.19
N THR A 155 -20.95 -18.08 0.89
CA THR A 155 -21.29 -19.13 -0.08
C THR A 155 -20.44 -18.97 -1.35
N VAL A 156 -20.32 -20.04 -2.13
CA VAL A 156 -19.65 -20.00 -3.44
C VAL A 156 -20.35 -19.04 -4.40
N VAL A 157 -21.67 -18.98 -4.37
CA VAL A 157 -22.46 -18.07 -5.22
C VAL A 157 -22.15 -16.60 -4.90
N GLU A 158 -22.09 -16.25 -3.61
CA GLU A 158 -21.68 -14.91 -3.18
C GLU A 158 -20.24 -14.61 -3.63
N ALA A 159 -19.31 -15.56 -3.46
CA ALA A 159 -17.92 -15.38 -3.88
C ALA A 159 -17.81 -15.15 -5.40
N GLN A 160 -18.57 -15.86 -6.21
CA GLN A 160 -18.62 -15.66 -7.67
C GLN A 160 -19.16 -14.27 -8.02
N ALA A 161 -20.23 -13.84 -7.37
CA ALA A 161 -20.79 -12.50 -7.60
C ALA A 161 -19.82 -11.37 -7.20
N LEU A 162 -19.11 -11.52 -6.08
CA LEU A 162 -18.08 -10.57 -5.65
C LEU A 162 -16.89 -10.54 -6.62
N ALA A 163 -16.42 -11.71 -7.06
CA ALA A 163 -15.32 -11.81 -8.03
C ALA A 163 -15.70 -11.16 -9.37
N GLU A 164 -16.90 -11.41 -9.87
CA GLU A 164 -17.41 -10.78 -11.09
C GLU A 164 -17.44 -9.25 -10.96
N ALA A 165 -17.94 -8.75 -9.82
CA ALA A 165 -17.98 -7.31 -9.55
C ALA A 165 -16.59 -6.67 -9.48
N LEU A 166 -15.58 -7.39 -8.99
CA LEU A 166 -14.19 -6.95 -8.93
C LEU A 166 -13.52 -7.02 -10.31
N LEU A 167 -13.72 -8.09 -11.08
CA LEU A 167 -13.15 -8.26 -12.42
C LEU A 167 -13.61 -7.17 -13.39
N ARG A 168 -14.86 -6.73 -13.27
CA ARG A 168 -15.38 -5.59 -14.06
C ARG A 168 -14.72 -4.25 -13.72
N ARG A 169 -14.10 -4.12 -12.53
CA ARG A 169 -13.45 -2.90 -12.04
C ARG A 169 -11.93 -3.01 -12.14
N LYS A 170 -11.40 -2.84 -13.36
CA LYS A 170 -9.96 -3.02 -13.63
C LYS A 170 -9.07 -2.13 -12.74
N TYR A 171 -9.54 -0.96 -12.35
CA TYR A 171 -8.81 -0.06 -11.43
C TYR A 171 -8.63 -0.64 -10.02
N LEU A 172 -9.45 -1.64 -9.62
CA LEU A 172 -9.28 -2.39 -8.36
C LEU A 172 -8.50 -3.69 -8.57
N SER A 173 -8.72 -4.36 -9.70
CA SER A 173 -8.32 -5.76 -9.89
C SER A 173 -7.22 -5.96 -10.92
N ARG A 174 -7.05 -5.07 -11.87
CA ARG A 174 -6.27 -5.31 -13.10
C ARG A 174 -6.59 -6.68 -13.74
N GLY A 175 -7.85 -7.13 -13.60
CA GLY A 175 -8.31 -8.41 -14.11
C GLY A 175 -7.95 -9.62 -13.25
N ARG A 176 -7.44 -9.41 -12.02
CA ARG A 176 -7.11 -10.48 -11.06
C ARG A 176 -7.80 -10.23 -9.73
N VAL A 177 -8.45 -11.27 -9.22
CA VAL A 177 -9.13 -11.25 -7.93
C VAL A 177 -8.45 -12.24 -6.98
N LEU A 178 -8.21 -11.81 -5.76
CA LEU A 178 -7.68 -12.63 -4.70
C LEU A 178 -8.83 -13.17 -3.86
N VAL A 179 -8.99 -14.49 -3.86
CA VAL A 179 -9.86 -15.22 -2.95
C VAL A 179 -9.01 -15.66 -1.77
N ARG A 180 -9.31 -15.16 -0.58
CA ARG A 180 -8.45 -15.29 0.60
C ARG A 180 -9.22 -15.95 1.74
N GLU A 181 -8.52 -16.73 2.53
CA GLU A 181 -9.00 -17.18 3.83
C GLU A 181 -9.40 -15.96 4.68
N LEU A 182 -10.59 -16.01 5.27
CA LEU A 182 -11.02 -14.99 6.21
C LEU A 182 -10.35 -15.23 7.57
N LEU A 183 -9.31 -14.48 7.86
CA LEU A 183 -8.59 -14.59 9.12
C LEU A 183 -9.46 -14.16 10.32
N PRO A 184 -9.35 -14.84 11.48
CA PRO A 184 -9.98 -14.43 12.72
C PRO A 184 -9.24 -13.23 13.33
N LEU A 185 -9.34 -12.07 12.68
CA LEU A 185 -8.73 -10.84 13.17
C LEU A 185 -9.49 -10.34 14.41
N ARG A 186 -8.78 -9.77 15.37
CA ARG A 186 -9.36 -9.04 16.48
C ARG A 186 -10.04 -7.77 15.95
N ARG A 187 -11.39 -7.80 15.91
CA ARG A 187 -12.22 -6.75 15.31
C ARG A 187 -13.09 -6.05 16.32
N PHE A 188 -13.44 -4.82 16.01
CA PHE A 188 -14.30 -3.96 16.81
C PHE A 188 -15.38 -3.35 15.92
N THR A 189 -16.62 -3.37 16.40
CA THR A 189 -17.73 -2.69 15.75
C THR A 189 -17.69 -1.21 16.11
N VAL A 190 -17.76 -0.34 15.12
CA VAL A 190 -17.85 1.10 15.30
C VAL A 190 -19.12 1.60 14.61
N PRO A 191 -19.94 2.45 15.28
CA PRO A 191 -21.24 2.87 14.73
C PRO A 191 -21.17 3.58 13.37
N ALA A 192 -20.03 4.17 13.05
CA ALA A 192 -19.80 4.93 11.83
C ALA A 192 -19.29 4.08 10.64
N SER A 193 -19.24 2.74 10.77
CA SER A 193 -18.72 1.88 9.72
C SER A 193 -19.49 0.57 9.60
N ASP A 194 -19.94 0.25 8.40
CA ASP A 194 -20.53 -1.05 8.05
C ASP A 194 -19.47 -2.16 7.90
N PHE A 195 -18.19 -1.81 8.05
CA PHE A 195 -17.08 -2.76 8.06
C PHE A 195 -16.43 -2.72 9.45
N PRO A 196 -16.33 -3.87 10.18
CA PRO A 196 -15.71 -3.89 11.48
C PRO A 196 -14.23 -3.56 11.37
N VAL A 197 -13.76 -2.64 12.22
CA VAL A 197 -12.36 -2.23 12.23
C VAL A 197 -11.49 -3.30 12.91
N GLY A 198 -10.35 -3.60 12.31
CA GLY A 198 -9.37 -4.53 12.87
C GLY A 198 -8.41 -3.85 13.85
N ARG A 199 -7.77 -4.64 14.70
CA ARG A 199 -6.58 -4.19 15.40
C ARG A 199 -5.39 -4.26 14.45
N GLU A 200 -5.33 -3.28 13.55
CA GLU A 200 -4.43 -3.24 12.40
C GLU A 200 -3.53 -2.00 12.46
N TYR A 201 -2.28 -2.16 12.05
CA TYR A 201 -1.28 -1.09 12.04
C TYR A 201 -0.56 -1.10 10.70
N ARG A 202 -0.32 0.10 10.17
CA ARG A 202 0.55 0.32 9.03
C ARG A 202 1.97 0.60 9.50
N VAL A 203 2.94 -0.09 8.91
CA VAL A 203 4.36 0.11 9.16
C VAL A 203 5.02 0.51 7.85
N PHE A 204 5.73 1.62 7.84
CA PHE A 204 6.62 1.99 6.73
C PHE A 204 8.03 1.51 7.04
N LEU A 205 8.68 0.87 6.05
CA LEU A 205 10.03 0.31 6.21
C LEU A 205 10.91 0.72 5.03
N LEU A 206 12.19 0.96 5.31
CA LEU A 206 13.25 1.10 4.31
C LEU A 206 14.32 0.04 4.56
N ASP A 207 14.67 -0.71 3.51
CA ASP A 207 15.66 -1.78 3.54
C ASP A 207 15.40 -2.80 4.69
N GLY A 208 14.14 -3.11 4.97
CA GLY A 208 13.68 -4.04 6.01
C GLY A 208 13.57 -3.46 7.42
N GLU A 209 13.97 -2.21 7.61
CA GLU A 209 13.99 -1.54 8.92
C GLU A 209 12.82 -0.57 9.08
N PRO A 210 12.08 -0.61 10.19
CA PRO A 210 10.96 0.30 10.44
C PRO A 210 11.39 1.77 10.47
N LEU A 211 10.61 2.61 9.77
CA LEU A 211 10.73 4.07 9.79
C LEU A 211 9.71 4.69 10.75
N ALA A 212 8.45 4.28 10.60
CA ALA A 212 7.34 4.75 11.41
C ALA A 212 6.18 3.74 11.34
N HIS A 213 5.31 3.75 12.33
CA HIS A 213 4.08 2.97 12.33
C HIS A 213 2.93 3.73 12.99
N GLY A 214 1.70 3.37 12.63
CA GLY A 214 0.49 3.95 13.20
C GLY A 214 -0.72 3.04 13.03
N TYR A 215 -1.75 3.27 13.84
CA TYR A 215 -3.01 2.57 13.72
C TYR A 215 -3.64 2.83 12.33
N TYR A 216 -4.16 1.78 11.71
CA TYR A 216 -4.56 1.81 10.30
C TYR A 216 -5.90 2.52 10.06
N TRP A 217 -6.91 2.24 10.91
CA TRP A 217 -8.29 2.67 10.68
C TRP A 217 -8.55 4.10 11.15
N PRO A 218 -9.48 4.86 10.51
CA PRO A 218 -9.76 6.24 10.90
C PRO A 218 -10.53 6.35 12.23
N TYR A 219 -11.00 5.25 12.77
CA TYR A 219 -11.75 5.19 14.05
C TYR A 219 -10.84 4.70 15.17
N ARG A 220 -10.68 5.49 16.21
CA ARG A 220 -9.83 5.18 17.37
C ARG A 220 -10.66 4.89 18.61
N GLY A 221 -10.19 3.93 19.40
CA GLY A 221 -10.64 3.61 20.75
C GLY A 221 -9.46 3.06 21.55
N GLU A 222 -9.69 2.59 22.76
CA GLU A 222 -8.66 1.99 23.61
C GLU A 222 -7.94 0.81 22.93
N TRP A 223 -8.64 0.09 22.07
CA TRP A 223 -8.08 -1.01 21.27
C TRP A 223 -6.97 -0.59 20.29
N ALA A 224 -6.87 0.70 19.96
CA ALA A 224 -5.81 1.25 19.12
C ALA A 224 -4.51 1.50 19.90
N ALA A 225 -4.50 1.31 21.21
CA ALA A 225 -3.29 1.39 21.99
C ALA A 225 -2.42 0.14 21.79
N LEU A 226 -1.11 0.34 21.72
CA LEU A 226 -0.11 -0.70 21.46
C LEU A 226 0.95 -0.67 22.55
N GLY A 227 1.02 -1.74 23.36
CA GLY A 227 2.06 -1.89 24.35
C GLY A 227 3.43 -2.17 23.72
N ALA A 228 4.51 -1.90 24.45
CA ALA A 228 5.88 -2.05 23.92
C ALA A 228 6.18 -3.47 23.39
N ALA A 229 5.75 -4.52 24.11
CA ALA A 229 5.95 -5.91 23.71
C ALA A 229 5.13 -6.25 22.45
N GLU A 230 3.90 -5.76 22.36
CA GLU A 230 3.04 -5.94 21.19
C GLU A 230 3.62 -5.21 19.97
N ALA A 231 4.11 -3.97 20.16
CA ALA A 231 4.77 -3.21 19.12
C ALA A 231 5.99 -3.97 18.56
N ALA A 232 6.82 -4.51 19.45
CA ALA A 232 8.00 -5.30 19.04
C ALA A 232 7.60 -6.54 18.22
N ALA A 233 6.55 -7.27 18.67
CA ALA A 233 6.06 -8.45 17.93
C ALA A 233 5.47 -8.09 16.56
N MET A 234 4.68 -7.02 16.49
CA MET A 234 4.12 -6.49 15.24
C MET A 234 5.22 -6.06 14.27
N LEU A 235 6.19 -5.29 14.73
CA LEU A 235 7.31 -4.80 13.92
C LEU A 235 8.19 -5.96 13.42
N ALA A 236 8.37 -7.02 14.21
CA ALA A 236 9.10 -8.21 13.76
C ALA A 236 8.43 -8.88 12.54
N VAL A 237 7.09 -8.97 12.53
CA VAL A 237 6.33 -9.52 11.40
C VAL A 237 6.46 -8.61 10.16
N ALA A 238 6.34 -7.29 10.35
CA ALA A 238 6.49 -6.32 9.27
C ALA A 238 7.90 -6.36 8.66
N SER A 239 8.95 -6.40 9.48
CA SER A 239 10.34 -6.50 9.04
C SER A 239 10.63 -7.82 8.32
N GLU A 240 10.08 -8.95 8.77
CA GLU A 240 10.21 -10.23 8.09
C GLU A 240 9.55 -10.18 6.70
N ALA A 241 8.35 -9.58 6.59
CA ALA A 241 7.69 -9.39 5.31
C ALA A 241 8.55 -8.55 4.35
N ALA A 242 9.06 -7.40 4.81
CA ALA A 242 9.91 -6.52 4.01
C ALA A 242 11.19 -7.23 3.52
N ARG A 243 11.83 -8.04 4.37
CA ARG A 243 13.03 -8.83 4.00
C ARG A 243 12.72 -9.88 2.92
N ARG A 244 11.58 -10.53 2.98
CA ARG A 244 11.15 -11.50 1.95
C ARG A 244 10.85 -10.84 0.62
N LEU A 245 10.21 -9.67 0.64
CA LEU A 245 9.89 -8.91 -0.57
C LEU A 245 11.13 -8.39 -1.29
N ARG A 246 12.19 -8.04 -0.55
CA ARG A 246 13.43 -7.44 -1.09
C ARG A 246 13.19 -6.11 -1.81
N THR A 247 12.10 -5.44 -1.51
CA THR A 247 11.80 -4.09 -2.00
C THR A 247 12.30 -3.10 -0.97
N ARG A 248 13.00 -2.07 -1.42
CA ARG A 248 13.67 -1.11 -0.53
C ARG A 248 12.69 -0.37 0.36
N LEU A 249 11.68 0.25 -0.24
CA LEU A 249 10.69 1.05 0.47
C LEU A 249 9.32 0.35 0.39
N VAL A 250 8.77 -0.07 1.53
CA VAL A 250 7.53 -0.84 1.60
C VAL A 250 6.66 -0.40 2.76
N SER A 251 5.34 -0.37 2.56
CA SER A 251 4.35 -0.34 3.63
C SER A 251 3.84 -1.76 3.87
N VAL A 252 3.74 -2.13 5.14
CA VAL A 252 3.17 -3.42 5.56
C VAL A 252 2.03 -3.15 6.53
N ASP A 253 0.84 -3.58 6.19
CA ASP A 253 -0.31 -3.56 7.08
C ASP A 253 -0.35 -4.89 7.85
N VAL A 254 -0.26 -4.81 9.17
CA VAL A 254 -0.20 -5.94 10.07
C VAL A 254 -1.42 -5.93 10.98
N GLY A 255 -2.12 -7.07 11.08
CA GLY A 255 -3.31 -7.24 11.91
C GLY A 255 -3.08 -8.25 13.03
N GLN A 256 -3.71 -8.03 14.18
CA GLN A 256 -3.70 -8.97 15.29
C GLN A 256 -4.85 -9.97 15.17
N LEU A 257 -4.54 -11.26 15.27
CA LEU A 257 -5.53 -12.33 15.40
C LEU A 257 -6.14 -12.36 16.81
N GLU A 258 -7.27 -13.03 16.95
CA GLU A 258 -7.94 -13.24 18.26
C GLU A 258 -7.05 -13.97 19.26
N ASP A 259 -6.15 -14.84 18.81
CA ASP A 259 -5.17 -15.57 19.63
C ASP A 259 -3.93 -14.73 19.99
N GLY A 260 -3.88 -13.47 19.57
CA GLY A 260 -2.81 -12.51 19.88
C GLY A 260 -1.65 -12.51 18.89
N ARG A 261 -1.54 -13.47 17.98
CA ARG A 261 -0.51 -13.47 16.91
C ARG A 261 -0.73 -12.32 15.92
N TRP A 262 0.36 -11.89 15.29
CA TRP A 262 0.35 -10.86 14.25
C TRP A 262 0.54 -11.50 12.87
N VAL A 263 -0.19 -10.98 11.87
CA VAL A 263 -0.13 -11.45 10.48
C VAL A 263 -0.14 -10.27 9.51
N VAL A 264 0.46 -10.46 8.34
CA VAL A 264 0.40 -9.47 7.26
C VAL A 264 -0.98 -9.49 6.62
N ILE A 265 -1.61 -8.33 6.57
CA ILE A 265 -2.91 -8.12 5.90
C ILE A 265 -2.68 -7.72 4.46
N GLU A 266 -1.80 -6.73 4.25
CA GLU A 266 -1.52 -6.13 2.96
C GLU A 266 -0.10 -5.57 2.92
N VAL A 267 0.45 -5.42 1.72
CA VAL A 267 1.68 -4.66 1.48
C VAL A 267 1.41 -3.63 0.39
N GLY A 268 2.19 -2.57 0.37
CA GLY A 268 2.01 -1.50 -0.59
C GLY A 268 3.29 -0.69 -0.82
N ASP A 269 3.23 0.20 -1.81
CA ASP A 269 4.29 1.17 -2.03
C ASP A 269 4.00 2.43 -1.20
N PRO A 270 4.86 2.81 -0.26
CA PRO A 270 4.72 4.02 0.55
C PRO A 270 4.53 5.30 -0.26
N GLN A 271 5.03 5.34 -1.49
CA GLN A 271 4.89 6.49 -2.38
C GLN A 271 3.42 6.83 -2.66
N PHE A 272 2.53 5.84 -2.56
CA PHE A 272 1.10 5.95 -2.86
C PHE A 272 0.20 5.41 -1.73
N SER A 273 0.79 5.12 -0.57
CA SER A 273 0.05 4.66 0.60
C SER A 273 -0.38 5.83 1.48
N GLY A 274 -1.62 5.81 1.96
CA GLY A 274 -2.09 6.76 2.96
C GLY A 274 -1.30 6.67 4.27
N LEU A 275 -1.20 7.76 4.98
CA LEU A 275 -0.44 7.84 6.24
C LEU A 275 -1.11 7.11 7.39
N SER A 276 -2.44 6.88 7.34
CA SER A 276 -3.18 6.40 8.51
C SER A 276 -2.93 7.33 9.71
N PHE A 277 -2.57 6.81 10.91
CA PHE A 277 -2.21 7.64 12.06
C PHE A 277 -0.68 7.76 12.26
N ILE A 278 0.08 7.71 11.18
CA ILE A 278 1.52 7.96 11.22
C ILE A 278 1.77 9.46 11.12
N ASP A 279 2.58 10.00 12.04
CA ASP A 279 3.03 11.37 11.94
C ASP A 279 3.98 11.53 10.74
N PRO A 280 3.63 12.34 9.73
CA PRO A 280 4.47 12.51 8.55
C PRO A 280 5.84 13.09 8.86
N ARG A 281 5.98 13.92 9.90
CA ARG A 281 7.28 14.49 10.29
C ARG A 281 8.22 13.41 10.78
N THR A 282 7.74 12.49 11.62
CA THR A 282 8.51 11.35 12.10
C THR A 282 8.94 10.46 10.95
N LEU A 283 8.02 10.13 10.03
CA LEU A 283 8.31 9.30 8.86
C LEU A 283 9.40 9.93 7.98
N TRP A 284 9.24 11.18 7.58
CA TRP A 284 10.15 11.83 6.63
C TRP A 284 11.51 12.16 7.25
N ALA A 285 11.58 12.47 8.55
CA ALA A 285 12.86 12.63 9.25
C ALA A 285 13.63 11.31 9.32
N ALA A 286 12.96 10.19 9.62
CA ALA A 286 13.56 8.87 9.64
C ALA A 286 14.05 8.46 8.22
N LEU A 287 13.27 8.72 7.19
CA LEU A 287 13.62 8.44 5.80
C LEU A 287 14.84 9.27 5.36
N ALA A 288 14.87 10.57 5.67
CA ALA A 288 16.00 11.43 5.39
C ALA A 288 17.30 10.93 6.02
N ALA A 289 17.25 10.58 7.31
CA ALA A 289 18.40 10.06 8.04
C ALA A 289 18.96 8.74 7.46
N ARG A 290 18.11 7.93 6.83
CA ARG A 290 18.52 6.65 6.21
C ARG A 290 19.04 6.81 4.78
N LEU A 291 18.41 7.68 3.97
CA LEU A 291 18.83 7.92 2.58
C LEU A 291 20.10 8.80 2.47
N ALA A 292 20.51 9.47 3.54
CA ALA A 292 21.74 10.27 3.59
C ALA A 292 23.00 9.43 3.84
N ARG A 293 22.86 8.16 4.22
CA ARG A 293 23.96 7.19 4.45
C ARG A 293 24.36 6.50 3.17
#